data_104ebfae646d4b03b7aa7d02535cbdd8
#
_entry.id   104ebfae646d4b03b7aa7d02535cbdd8
#
_cell.length_a   1.000
_cell.length_b   1.000
_cell.length_c   1.000
_cell.angle_alpha   90.00
_cell.angle_beta   90.00
_cell.angle_gamma   90.00
#
_symmetry.space_group_name_H-M   'P 1'
#
loop_
_entity.id
_entity.type
_entity.pdbx_description
1 polymer ?
#
loop_
_entity_poly.entity_id
_entity_poly.type
_entity_poly.pdbx_seq_one_letter_code
_entity_poly.pdbx_strand_id
1 'polypeptide(L)'
;MAIFENGKIALKQNVGIRIRGFSTKMQAGKSFNVYAKKRFGEKSIKKTLFKDNYDAKHRLITKYKSIGLRNIFQEERIKDEIGNILLYGREYFQAISDTRKSILFLNGEYWGFYIIIEKFSESYFESHYDIPKEGVTLIKEGELSNGEESELSLYNDFFNEYSTKDVLDEKIYEKINEFVDLDSLIEHFATGVYLGTADWPGHNDGVWRYNGEKIDNNPYSDGRWRYISFDFDYSMGYSIAMWGQTPTEESYEVNNLKNLERNKRPPTNLFLALLKNEDFKNKYILRFCDFANGIFNLDKIDLLINDYKDNYLDMLANSKVRWKGFTYDNELEAFAAAKNDFSKTFDDIRKFYEERPKYAFQHMKEFLELDSDLQEITINKKGEGKIKINSITPEFKKGKWAGQYFSGIPITITAIPSEKSKFKGWSGDVKSEEKTITLELNKETEINVDFE
;
A
#
# COMPACT_ATOMS: atom_id res chain seq x y z
N MET A 1 -4.18 -29.03 -6.13
CA MET A 1 -4.54 -27.73 -6.70
C MET A 1 -4.31 -27.76 -8.21
N ALA A 2 -5.25 -27.25 -8.98
CA ALA A 2 -5.07 -26.98 -10.38
C ALA A 2 -5.43 -25.50 -10.65
N ILE A 3 -4.65 -24.83 -11.47
CA ILE A 3 -4.91 -23.46 -11.95
C ILE A 3 -5.25 -23.59 -13.43
N PHE A 4 -6.39 -23.04 -13.82
CA PHE A 4 -6.84 -22.97 -15.19
C PHE A 4 -6.68 -21.54 -15.71
N GLU A 5 -6.16 -21.40 -16.90
CA GLU A 5 -6.05 -20.12 -17.64
C GLU A 5 -6.54 -20.37 -19.08
N ASN A 6 -7.44 -19.54 -19.54
CA ASN A 6 -8.02 -19.67 -20.89
C ASN A 6 -8.52 -21.09 -21.22
N GLY A 7 -9.19 -21.73 -20.24
CA GLY A 7 -9.76 -23.09 -20.39
C GLY A 7 -8.74 -24.24 -20.35
N LYS A 8 -7.45 -23.95 -20.11
CA LYS A 8 -6.39 -24.97 -20.05
C LYS A 8 -5.77 -25.04 -18.67
N ILE A 9 -5.28 -26.24 -18.30
CA ILE A 9 -4.52 -26.43 -17.07
C ILE A 9 -3.15 -25.73 -17.22
N ALA A 10 -2.95 -24.63 -16.50
CA ALA A 10 -1.70 -23.87 -16.45
C ALA A 10 -0.74 -24.39 -15.37
N LEU A 11 -1.28 -24.98 -14.29
CA LEU A 11 -0.53 -25.63 -13.23
C LEU A 11 -1.38 -26.74 -12.59
N LYS A 12 -0.76 -27.86 -12.25
CA LYS A 12 -1.36 -28.93 -11.43
C LYS A 12 -0.32 -29.49 -10.48
N GLN A 13 -0.58 -29.41 -9.18
CA GLN A 13 0.30 -29.96 -8.14
C GLN A 13 -0.44 -30.21 -6.83
N ASN A 14 0.12 -31.06 -5.98
CA ASN A 14 -0.36 -31.25 -4.61
C ASN A 14 0.10 -30.09 -3.72
N VAL A 15 -0.76 -29.66 -2.79
CA VAL A 15 -0.53 -28.54 -1.87
C VAL A 15 -1.17 -28.83 -0.52
N GLY A 16 -0.67 -28.18 0.53
CA GLY A 16 -1.37 -28.08 1.80
C GLY A 16 -2.30 -26.88 1.81
N ILE A 17 -3.47 -27.00 2.43
CA ILE A 17 -4.45 -25.92 2.58
C ILE A 17 -4.73 -25.73 4.06
N ARG A 18 -4.85 -24.45 4.49
CA ARG A 18 -5.27 -24.08 5.84
C ARG A 18 -6.22 -22.88 5.75
N ILE A 19 -7.28 -22.87 6.56
CA ILE A 19 -8.17 -21.71 6.68
C ILE A 19 -7.37 -20.51 7.17
N ARG A 20 -7.54 -19.36 6.53
CA ARG A 20 -6.91 -18.08 6.82
C ARG A 20 -7.87 -17.17 7.58
N GLY A 21 -7.30 -16.21 8.33
CA GLY A 21 -8.00 -15.16 9.07
C GLY A 21 -7.99 -15.39 10.57
N PHE A 22 -8.42 -14.39 11.31
CA PHE A 22 -8.67 -14.46 12.75
C PHE A 22 -10.17 -14.56 12.99
N SER A 23 -10.92 -13.46 13.03
CA SER A 23 -12.38 -13.42 13.12
C SER A 23 -13.06 -14.01 11.88
N THR A 24 -12.50 -13.80 10.70
CA THR A 24 -13.03 -14.28 9.42
C THR A 24 -13.06 -15.80 9.27
N LYS A 25 -12.35 -16.55 10.15
CA LYS A 25 -12.50 -18.01 10.24
C LYS A 25 -13.91 -18.47 10.60
N MET A 26 -14.67 -17.62 11.29
CA MET A 26 -16.04 -17.92 11.71
C MET A 26 -17.06 -17.64 10.61
N GLN A 27 -16.71 -16.86 9.58
CA GLN A 27 -17.61 -16.52 8.47
C GLN A 27 -17.83 -17.70 7.54
N ALA A 28 -18.95 -17.71 6.80
CA ALA A 28 -19.29 -18.78 5.85
C ALA A 28 -18.28 -18.86 4.71
N GLY A 29 -17.99 -17.77 4.04
CA GLY A 29 -16.99 -17.67 2.96
C GLY A 29 -15.57 -17.70 3.50
N LYS A 30 -14.97 -18.89 3.57
CA LYS A 30 -13.61 -19.11 4.10
C LYS A 30 -12.55 -18.58 3.14
N SER A 31 -11.54 -17.93 3.70
CA SER A 31 -10.28 -17.67 3.01
C SER A 31 -9.26 -18.76 3.34
N PHE A 32 -8.26 -18.98 2.47
CA PHE A 32 -7.29 -20.05 2.64
C PHE A 32 -5.86 -19.56 2.47
N ASN A 33 -4.94 -20.21 3.19
CA ASN A 33 -3.53 -20.22 2.83
C ASN A 33 -3.21 -21.55 2.13
N VAL A 34 -2.48 -21.46 1.02
CA VAL A 34 -2.02 -22.60 0.23
C VAL A 34 -0.51 -22.69 0.36
N TYR A 35 0.01 -23.88 0.66
CA TYR A 35 1.42 -24.13 0.92
C TYR A 35 1.98 -25.18 -0.02
N ALA A 36 3.09 -24.87 -0.67
CA ALA A 36 3.91 -25.85 -1.37
C ALA A 36 5.05 -26.31 -0.45
N LYS A 37 4.95 -27.55 0.02
CA LYS A 37 5.97 -28.19 0.88
C LYS A 37 6.36 -29.55 0.31
N LYS A 38 7.63 -29.94 0.43
CA LYS A 38 8.15 -31.23 -0.08
C LYS A 38 7.27 -32.43 0.34
N ARG A 39 6.70 -32.40 1.55
CA ARG A 39 5.81 -33.45 2.05
C ARG A 39 4.51 -33.62 1.24
N PHE A 40 4.13 -32.60 0.45
CA PHE A 40 2.98 -32.64 -0.45
C PHE A 40 3.39 -32.89 -1.90
N GLY A 41 4.70 -32.93 -2.21
CA GLY A 41 5.27 -33.08 -3.54
C GLY A 41 6.23 -31.96 -3.87
N GLU A 42 5.77 -30.88 -4.49
CA GLU A 42 6.62 -29.77 -4.90
C GLU A 42 6.97 -28.82 -3.76
N LYS A 43 8.21 -28.28 -3.76
CA LYS A 43 8.69 -27.32 -2.75
C LYS A 43 8.19 -25.89 -2.98
N SER A 44 7.66 -25.60 -4.14
CA SER A 44 7.18 -24.28 -4.54
C SER A 44 6.10 -24.38 -5.60
N ILE A 45 5.26 -23.37 -5.68
CA ILE A 45 4.35 -23.10 -6.79
C ILE A 45 5.21 -22.40 -7.85
N LYS A 46 5.52 -23.10 -8.97
CA LYS A 46 6.36 -22.61 -10.06
C LYS A 46 5.46 -22.10 -11.19
N LYS A 47 5.02 -20.86 -11.05
CA LYS A 47 4.13 -20.22 -12.01
C LYS A 47 4.22 -18.71 -11.83
N THR A 48 4.26 -17.94 -12.89
CA THR A 48 3.99 -16.51 -12.86
C THR A 48 2.53 -16.31 -12.45
N LEU A 49 2.29 -16.07 -11.18
CA LEU A 49 0.95 -15.85 -10.64
C LEU A 49 0.52 -14.40 -10.84
N PHE A 50 1.44 -13.47 -10.63
CA PHE A 50 1.23 -12.05 -10.74
C PHE A 50 2.03 -11.52 -11.92
N LYS A 51 1.45 -10.58 -12.68
CA LYS A 51 1.98 -10.18 -13.99
C LYS A 51 3.23 -9.31 -13.88
N ASP A 52 3.23 -8.39 -12.92
CA ASP A 52 4.24 -7.35 -12.79
C ASP A 52 5.00 -7.43 -11.45
N ASN A 53 5.04 -8.62 -10.83
CA ASN A 53 5.67 -8.86 -9.54
C ASN A 53 7.18 -9.10 -9.71
N TYR A 54 7.97 -8.07 -9.40
CA TYR A 54 9.42 -8.06 -9.55
C TYR A 54 10.13 -7.95 -8.19
N ASP A 55 11.28 -8.59 -8.08
CA ASP A 55 12.16 -8.43 -6.94
C ASP A 55 12.96 -7.10 -7.00
N ALA A 56 13.72 -6.81 -5.94
CA ALA A 56 14.56 -5.61 -5.84
C ALA A 56 15.64 -5.49 -6.94
N LYS A 57 15.90 -6.55 -7.68
CA LYS A 57 16.80 -6.58 -8.86
C LYS A 57 16.03 -6.56 -10.18
N HIS A 58 14.74 -6.24 -10.17
CA HIS A 58 13.85 -6.24 -11.34
C HIS A 58 13.74 -7.60 -12.06
N ARG A 59 13.86 -8.71 -11.32
CA ARG A 59 13.63 -10.06 -11.86
C ARG A 59 12.21 -10.50 -11.52
N LEU A 60 11.46 -11.00 -12.50
CA LEU A 60 10.10 -11.48 -12.32
C LEU A 60 10.04 -12.65 -11.32
N ILE A 61 9.21 -12.53 -10.28
CA ILE A 61 9.00 -13.59 -9.30
C ILE A 61 8.08 -14.65 -9.89
N THR A 62 8.58 -15.86 -9.99
CA THR A 62 7.87 -17.00 -10.62
C THR A 62 7.75 -18.20 -9.69
N LYS A 63 8.16 -18.08 -8.43
CA LYS A 63 8.19 -19.18 -7.45
C LYS A 63 7.67 -18.70 -6.11
N TYR A 64 6.64 -19.37 -5.59
CA TYR A 64 6.02 -19.03 -4.31
C TYR A 64 6.01 -20.24 -3.38
N LYS A 65 6.35 -20.06 -2.11
CA LYS A 65 6.24 -21.10 -1.07
C LYS A 65 4.82 -21.22 -0.55
N SER A 66 4.13 -20.10 -0.51
CA SER A 66 2.73 -20.02 -0.09
C SER A 66 2.05 -18.83 -0.74
N ILE A 67 0.74 -18.95 -0.90
CA ILE A 67 -0.14 -17.87 -1.35
C ILE A 67 -1.37 -17.83 -0.46
N GLY A 68 -2.04 -16.69 -0.42
CA GLY A 68 -3.38 -16.54 0.17
C GLY A 68 -4.45 -16.61 -0.92
N LEU A 69 -5.58 -17.19 -0.57
CA LEU A 69 -6.84 -17.10 -1.34
C LEU A 69 -7.82 -16.37 -0.46
N ARG A 70 -8.06 -15.08 -0.75
CA ARG A 70 -8.97 -14.22 0.00
C ARG A 70 -10.34 -14.24 -0.64
N ASN A 71 -11.35 -14.69 0.09
CA ASN A 71 -12.72 -14.71 -0.40
C ASN A 71 -13.30 -13.29 -0.44
N ILE A 72 -13.96 -12.93 -1.53
CA ILE A 72 -14.65 -11.65 -1.71
C ILE A 72 -16.15 -11.94 -1.84
N PHE A 73 -16.86 -11.92 -0.72
CA PHE A 73 -18.33 -12.02 -0.67
C PHE A 73 -18.97 -10.86 0.11
N GLN A 74 -18.15 -10.02 0.74
CA GLN A 74 -18.51 -8.78 1.39
C GLN A 74 -17.86 -7.63 0.61
N GLU A 75 -18.58 -6.56 0.44
CA GLU A 75 -18.21 -5.44 -0.41
C GLU A 75 -16.97 -4.74 0.10
N GLU A 76 -16.82 -4.61 1.42
CA GLU A 76 -15.68 -3.95 2.06
C GLU A 76 -14.34 -4.58 1.65
N ARG A 77 -14.33 -5.89 1.38
CA ARG A 77 -13.09 -6.61 1.02
C ARG A 77 -12.50 -6.22 -0.32
N ILE A 78 -13.30 -5.57 -1.19
CA ILE A 78 -12.78 -5.04 -2.44
C ILE A 78 -11.81 -3.87 -2.21
N LYS A 79 -11.98 -3.14 -1.11
CA LYS A 79 -11.12 -2.03 -0.73
C LYS A 79 -9.69 -2.50 -0.46
N ASP A 80 -9.52 -3.70 0.14
CA ASP A 80 -8.19 -4.28 0.37
C ASP A 80 -7.45 -4.52 -0.96
N GLU A 81 -8.12 -5.10 -1.96
CA GLU A 81 -7.48 -5.30 -3.26
C GLU A 81 -7.16 -3.97 -3.96
N ILE A 82 -8.10 -3.01 -3.96
CA ILE A 82 -7.89 -1.69 -4.56
C ILE A 82 -6.71 -0.99 -3.86
N GLY A 83 -6.64 -1.02 -2.53
CA GLY A 83 -5.53 -0.45 -1.77
C GLY A 83 -4.17 -1.07 -2.14
N ASN A 84 -4.11 -2.40 -2.22
CA ASN A 84 -2.88 -3.10 -2.62
C ASN A 84 -2.47 -2.73 -4.06
N ILE A 85 -3.40 -2.72 -5.04
CA ILE A 85 -3.10 -2.37 -6.43
C ILE A 85 -2.59 -0.93 -6.55
N LEU A 86 -3.18 0.02 -5.84
CA LEU A 86 -2.78 1.43 -5.90
C LEU A 86 -1.41 1.66 -5.26
N LEU A 87 -1.10 0.93 -4.20
CA LEU A 87 0.18 1.00 -3.51
C LEU A 87 1.26 0.13 -4.17
N TYR A 88 0.90 -0.71 -5.14
CA TYR A 88 1.87 -1.49 -5.89
C TYR A 88 2.92 -0.57 -6.56
N GLY A 89 4.19 -1.00 -6.54
CA GLY A 89 5.32 -0.13 -6.93
C GLY A 89 5.91 0.69 -5.78
N ARG A 90 5.37 0.51 -4.55
CA ARG A 90 5.86 1.15 -3.31
C ARG A 90 6.67 0.19 -2.43
N GLU A 91 7.01 -0.98 -2.92
CA GLU A 91 7.69 -2.06 -2.20
C GLU A 91 9.03 -1.65 -1.60
N TYR A 92 9.66 -0.62 -2.15
CA TYR A 92 10.90 -0.05 -1.62
C TYR A 92 10.72 0.71 -0.30
N PHE A 93 9.48 1.13 0.00
CA PHE A 93 9.16 1.83 1.24
C PHE A 93 8.48 0.91 2.26
N GLN A 94 7.53 0.10 1.80
CA GLN A 94 6.81 -0.86 2.65
C GLN A 94 6.48 -2.12 1.86
N ALA A 95 6.43 -3.27 2.53
CA ALA A 95 6.05 -4.51 1.87
C ALA A 95 4.55 -4.50 1.53
N ILE A 96 4.22 -4.73 0.27
CA ILE A 96 2.88 -4.78 -0.30
C ILE A 96 2.66 -6.15 -0.95
N SER A 97 1.44 -6.69 -0.84
CA SER A 97 1.06 -7.93 -1.52
C SER A 97 0.56 -7.62 -2.92
N ASP A 98 1.13 -8.27 -3.93
CA ASP A 98 0.50 -8.30 -5.25
C ASP A 98 -0.77 -9.16 -5.22
N THR A 99 -1.69 -8.89 -6.14
CA THR A 99 -3.03 -9.47 -6.16
C THR A 99 -3.40 -10.01 -7.54
N ARG A 100 -4.25 -11.05 -7.55
CA ARG A 100 -4.81 -11.59 -8.79
C ARG A 100 -6.23 -12.13 -8.58
N LYS A 101 -7.16 -11.67 -9.40
CA LYS A 101 -8.55 -12.12 -9.41
C LYS A 101 -8.65 -13.60 -9.83
N SER A 102 -9.53 -14.35 -9.19
CA SER A 102 -9.75 -15.77 -9.46
C SER A 102 -11.14 -16.25 -9.05
N ILE A 103 -11.57 -17.36 -9.61
CA ILE A 103 -12.74 -18.13 -9.16
C ILE A 103 -12.26 -19.42 -8.53
N LEU A 104 -12.74 -19.72 -7.34
CA LEU A 104 -12.41 -20.95 -6.64
C LEU A 104 -13.50 -22.00 -6.81
N PHE A 105 -13.08 -23.20 -7.18
CA PHE A 105 -13.84 -24.43 -7.07
C PHE A 105 -13.17 -25.35 -6.04
N LEU A 106 -13.95 -25.93 -5.14
CA LEU A 106 -13.47 -26.90 -4.17
C LEU A 106 -14.30 -28.18 -4.28
N ASN A 107 -13.64 -29.30 -4.55
CA ASN A 107 -14.31 -30.60 -4.81
C ASN A 107 -15.35 -30.54 -5.93
N GLY A 108 -15.15 -29.72 -6.95
CA GLY A 108 -16.08 -29.55 -8.06
C GLY A 108 -17.21 -28.54 -7.80
N GLU A 109 -17.38 -28.06 -6.58
CA GLU A 109 -18.38 -27.05 -6.23
C GLU A 109 -17.82 -25.63 -6.41
N TYR A 110 -18.66 -24.71 -6.88
CA TYR A 110 -18.34 -23.28 -6.95
C TYR A 110 -18.25 -22.68 -5.54
N TRP A 111 -17.11 -22.07 -5.24
CA TRP A 111 -16.85 -21.46 -3.92
C TRP A 111 -16.85 -19.94 -3.95
N GLY A 112 -16.90 -19.31 -5.10
CA GLY A 112 -17.04 -17.86 -5.26
C GLY A 112 -15.84 -17.16 -5.85
N PHE A 113 -15.87 -15.84 -5.77
CA PHE A 113 -14.82 -14.96 -6.23
C PHE A 113 -13.73 -14.81 -5.16
N TYR A 114 -12.50 -14.98 -5.56
CA TYR A 114 -11.32 -14.93 -4.69
C TYR A 114 -10.23 -14.05 -5.28
N ILE A 115 -9.49 -13.42 -4.42
CA ILE A 115 -8.23 -12.80 -4.77
C ILE A 115 -7.09 -13.72 -4.32
N ILE A 116 -6.20 -14.06 -5.25
CA ILE A 116 -4.92 -14.65 -4.94
C ILE A 116 -4.03 -13.51 -4.45
N ILE A 117 -3.40 -13.67 -3.30
CA ILE A 117 -2.49 -12.69 -2.72
C ILE A 117 -1.19 -13.38 -2.31
N GLU A 118 -0.11 -12.63 -2.23
CA GLU A 118 1.10 -13.10 -1.59
C GLU A 118 0.91 -13.18 -0.08
N LYS A 119 1.64 -14.08 0.53
CA LYS A 119 1.64 -14.23 1.98
C LYS A 119 2.96 -13.69 2.53
N PHE A 120 2.92 -12.64 3.33
CA PHE A 120 4.08 -12.18 4.07
C PHE A 120 4.60 -13.28 4.99
N SER A 121 5.80 -13.74 4.69
CA SER A 121 6.55 -14.77 5.40
C SER A 121 8.02 -14.56 5.09
N GLU A 122 8.91 -15.27 5.78
CA GLU A 122 10.35 -15.26 5.51
C GLU A 122 10.69 -15.48 4.03
N SER A 123 9.91 -16.31 3.35
CA SER A 123 10.09 -16.60 1.92
C SER A 123 9.60 -15.49 0.99
N TYR A 124 8.66 -14.65 1.42
CA TYR A 124 8.27 -13.44 0.70
C TYR A 124 9.46 -12.48 0.66
N PHE A 125 10.05 -12.19 1.82
CA PHE A 125 11.18 -11.26 1.92
C PHE A 125 12.43 -11.79 1.20
N GLU A 126 12.69 -13.12 1.27
CA GLU A 126 13.74 -13.75 0.45
C GLU A 126 13.53 -13.47 -1.04
N SER A 127 12.30 -13.60 -1.53
CA SER A 127 12.00 -13.46 -2.96
C SER A 127 11.99 -12.01 -3.43
N HIS A 128 11.48 -11.07 -2.60
CA HIS A 128 11.33 -9.67 -2.99
C HIS A 128 12.59 -8.84 -2.77
N TYR A 129 13.33 -9.09 -1.69
CA TYR A 129 14.44 -8.24 -1.28
C TYR A 129 15.82 -8.88 -1.43
N ASP A 130 15.88 -10.10 -2.00
CA ASP A 130 17.13 -10.83 -2.28
C ASP A 130 18.01 -10.99 -1.02
N ILE A 131 17.37 -11.38 0.08
CA ILE A 131 17.99 -11.65 1.39
C ILE A 131 17.72 -13.10 1.81
N PRO A 132 18.63 -13.78 2.54
CA PRO A 132 18.38 -15.13 3.07
C PRO A 132 17.20 -15.12 4.06
N LYS A 133 16.25 -16.01 3.85
CA LYS A 133 15.03 -16.10 4.71
C LYS A 133 15.34 -16.46 6.17
N GLU A 134 16.47 -17.11 6.43
CA GLU A 134 16.92 -17.53 7.77
C GLU A 134 17.21 -16.34 8.70
N GLY A 135 17.60 -15.18 8.11
CA GLY A 135 17.84 -13.93 8.85
C GLY A 135 16.62 -12.99 8.91
N VAL A 136 15.45 -13.42 8.46
CA VAL A 136 14.26 -12.57 8.48
C VAL A 136 13.53 -12.68 9.81
N THR A 137 13.36 -11.56 10.50
CA THR A 137 12.41 -11.41 11.59
C THR A 137 11.14 -10.72 11.11
N LEU A 138 9.99 -11.23 11.53
CA LEU A 138 8.66 -10.73 11.17
C LEU A 138 7.77 -10.65 12.41
N ILE A 139 7.31 -9.44 12.73
CA ILE A 139 6.35 -9.17 13.79
C ILE A 139 5.05 -8.71 13.16
N LYS A 140 3.90 -9.23 13.58
CA LYS A 140 2.57 -8.81 13.13
C LYS A 140 1.67 -8.62 14.32
N GLU A 141 0.97 -7.49 14.36
CA GLU A 141 0.03 -7.16 15.44
C GLU A 141 0.64 -7.32 16.85
N GLY A 142 1.94 -7.01 16.97
CA GLY A 142 2.70 -7.13 18.22
C GLY A 142 3.13 -8.56 18.58
N GLU A 143 2.89 -9.55 17.72
CA GLU A 143 3.29 -10.94 17.94
C GLU A 143 4.38 -11.38 16.97
N LEU A 144 5.33 -12.21 17.47
CA LEU A 144 6.37 -12.78 16.64
C LEU A 144 5.79 -13.80 15.67
N SER A 145 5.88 -13.51 14.36
CA SER A 145 5.46 -14.42 13.29
C SER A 145 6.61 -15.26 12.74
N ASN A 146 7.84 -14.75 12.81
CA ASN A 146 9.09 -15.43 12.44
C ASN A 146 10.28 -14.73 13.11
N GLY A 147 11.29 -15.48 13.51
CA GLY A 147 12.50 -14.98 14.19
C GLY A 147 12.59 -15.47 15.63
N GLU A 148 13.46 -14.85 16.40
CA GLU A 148 13.73 -15.17 17.80
C GLU A 148 12.98 -14.23 18.74
N GLU A 149 12.57 -14.71 19.94
CA GLU A 149 11.87 -13.89 20.96
C GLU A 149 12.70 -12.67 21.41
N SER A 150 14.02 -12.76 21.39
CA SER A 150 14.92 -11.64 21.64
C SER A 150 14.72 -10.46 20.68
N GLU A 151 14.31 -10.74 19.45
CA GLU A 151 14.02 -9.72 18.42
C GLU A 151 12.75 -8.94 18.75
N LEU A 152 11.72 -9.64 19.24
CA LEU A 152 10.48 -9.01 19.69
C LEU A 152 10.75 -8.13 20.92
N SER A 153 11.54 -8.62 21.87
CA SER A 153 11.95 -7.85 23.04
C SER A 153 12.72 -6.60 22.64
N LEU A 154 13.73 -6.74 21.76
CA LEU A 154 14.52 -5.64 21.25
C LEU A 154 13.66 -4.57 20.55
N TYR A 155 12.68 -4.98 19.73
CA TYR A 155 11.74 -4.09 19.07
C TYR A 155 10.91 -3.31 20.11
N ASN A 156 10.30 -4.01 21.05
CA ASN A 156 9.46 -3.39 22.07
C ASN A 156 10.23 -2.43 22.98
N ASP A 157 11.41 -2.83 23.46
CA ASP A 157 12.27 -2.04 24.33
C ASP A 157 12.72 -0.75 23.63
N PHE A 158 13.11 -0.84 22.35
CA PHE A 158 13.49 0.32 21.57
C PHE A 158 12.34 1.32 21.43
N PHE A 159 11.18 0.89 20.98
CA PHE A 159 10.04 1.80 20.80
C PHE A 159 9.55 2.38 22.14
N ASN A 160 9.54 1.60 23.22
CA ASN A 160 9.21 2.10 24.56
C ASN A 160 10.19 3.17 25.02
N GLU A 161 11.47 2.97 24.82
CA GLU A 161 12.51 3.94 25.22
C GLU A 161 12.46 5.19 24.35
N TYR A 162 12.56 5.03 23.02
CA TYR A 162 12.79 6.16 22.10
C TYR A 162 11.52 6.97 21.81
N SER A 163 10.33 6.45 22.07
CA SER A 163 9.07 7.22 21.97
C SER A 163 8.98 8.35 23.01
N THR A 164 9.86 8.36 24.01
CA THR A 164 9.90 9.38 25.09
C THR A 164 11.13 10.29 25.04
N LYS A 165 12.06 10.03 24.14
CA LYS A 165 13.30 10.83 23.98
C LYS A 165 13.05 12.12 23.20
N ASP A 166 13.95 13.07 23.38
CA ASP A 166 13.94 14.28 22.58
C ASP A 166 14.52 14.01 21.18
N VAL A 167 13.65 13.95 20.20
CA VAL A 167 14.01 13.69 18.79
C VAL A 167 14.68 14.88 18.10
N LEU A 168 14.78 16.04 18.76
CA LEU A 168 15.55 17.20 18.28
C LEU A 168 17.03 17.06 18.62
N ASP A 169 17.40 16.16 19.53
CA ASP A 169 18.79 15.76 19.72
C ASP A 169 19.25 14.92 18.52
N GLU A 170 20.24 15.41 17.79
CA GLU A 170 20.76 14.77 16.58
C GLU A 170 21.19 13.31 16.81
N LYS A 171 21.83 13.01 17.95
CA LYS A 171 22.27 11.66 18.28
C LYS A 171 21.09 10.72 18.53
N ILE A 172 20.00 11.22 19.11
CA ILE A 172 18.77 10.46 19.30
C ILE A 172 18.13 10.21 17.94
N TYR A 173 18.04 11.23 17.09
CA TYR A 173 17.49 11.09 15.75
C TYR A 173 18.30 10.10 14.88
N GLU A 174 19.63 10.21 14.87
CA GLU A 174 20.51 9.25 14.19
C GLU A 174 20.30 7.83 14.70
N LYS A 175 20.20 7.65 16.03
CA LYS A 175 19.97 6.33 16.63
C LYS A 175 18.64 5.73 16.22
N ILE A 176 17.59 6.54 16.11
CA ILE A 176 16.28 6.10 15.60
C ILE A 176 16.42 5.67 14.13
N ASN A 177 17.11 6.45 13.30
CA ASN A 177 17.31 6.14 11.89
C ASN A 177 18.21 4.91 11.63
N GLU A 178 19.12 4.59 12.55
CA GLU A 178 19.89 3.34 12.52
C GLU A 178 19.03 2.10 12.80
N PHE A 179 17.95 2.26 13.58
CA PHE A 179 17.10 1.15 14.01
C PHE A 179 15.84 0.99 13.16
N VAL A 180 15.25 2.10 12.72
CA VAL A 180 14.02 2.15 11.91
C VAL A 180 14.31 2.80 10.57
N ASP A 181 13.84 2.21 9.50
CA ASP A 181 13.81 2.86 8.18
C ASP A 181 12.74 3.96 8.20
N LEU A 182 13.18 5.23 8.30
CA LEU A 182 12.28 6.37 8.44
C LEU A 182 11.41 6.59 7.20
N ASP A 183 11.89 6.24 6.01
CA ASP A 183 11.06 6.30 4.79
C ASP A 183 9.94 5.28 4.84
N SER A 184 10.21 4.08 5.37
CA SER A 184 9.20 3.04 5.59
C SER A 184 8.18 3.44 6.65
N LEU A 185 8.63 4.07 7.75
CA LEU A 185 7.76 4.60 8.79
C LEU A 185 6.83 5.69 8.22
N ILE A 186 7.39 6.64 7.47
CA ILE A 186 6.64 7.72 6.81
C ILE A 186 5.58 7.13 5.87
N GLU A 187 5.97 6.18 5.02
CA GLU A 187 5.05 5.55 4.05
C GLU A 187 3.88 4.87 4.76
N HIS A 188 4.16 4.11 5.82
CA HIS A 188 3.14 3.40 6.59
C HIS A 188 2.13 4.35 7.23
N PHE A 189 2.60 5.39 7.92
CA PHE A 189 1.71 6.36 8.55
C PHE A 189 0.97 7.22 7.52
N ALA A 190 1.62 7.62 6.43
CA ALA A 190 0.96 8.34 5.35
C ALA A 190 -0.14 7.49 4.70
N THR A 191 0.09 6.20 4.48
CA THR A 191 -0.89 5.26 3.94
C THR A 191 -2.12 5.15 4.83
N GLY A 192 -1.94 4.82 6.12
CA GLY A 192 -3.06 4.64 7.05
C GLY A 192 -3.88 5.91 7.28
N VAL A 193 -3.20 7.06 7.32
CA VAL A 193 -3.85 8.38 7.47
C VAL A 193 -4.61 8.76 6.20
N TYR A 194 -3.99 8.65 5.02
CA TYR A 194 -4.63 9.06 3.77
C TYR A 194 -5.85 8.18 3.46
N LEU A 195 -5.71 6.86 3.59
CA LEU A 195 -6.80 5.91 3.34
C LEU A 195 -7.89 5.94 4.42
N GLY A 196 -7.67 6.62 5.54
CA GLY A 196 -8.64 6.69 6.62
C GLY A 196 -8.96 5.32 7.21
N THR A 197 -7.94 4.46 7.39
CA THR A 197 -8.10 3.09 7.85
C THR A 197 -8.61 3.06 9.30
N ALA A 198 -9.73 2.37 9.55
CA ALA A 198 -10.44 2.45 10.82
C ALA A 198 -9.80 1.60 11.91
N ASP A 199 -9.34 0.41 11.61
CA ASP A 199 -8.73 -0.56 12.53
C ASP A 199 -7.20 -0.49 12.53
N TRP A 200 -6.66 0.70 12.33
CA TRP A 200 -5.25 1.03 12.30
C TRP A 200 -4.99 2.36 13.04
N PRO A 201 -3.83 2.59 13.66
CA PRO A 201 -2.77 1.63 13.96
C PRO A 201 -3.12 0.75 15.16
N GLY A 202 -2.43 -0.41 15.22
CA GLY A 202 -2.55 -1.34 16.35
C GLY A 202 -3.25 -2.63 16.04
N HIS A 203 -4.04 -2.66 15.00
CA HIS A 203 -4.38 -3.83 14.20
C HIS A 203 -3.86 -3.59 12.80
N ASN A 204 -3.68 -4.68 12.04
CA ASN A 204 -3.15 -4.61 10.67
C ASN A 204 -1.77 -3.96 10.57
N ASP A 205 -1.01 -3.98 11.68
CA ASP A 205 0.38 -3.56 11.77
C ASP A 205 1.32 -4.73 11.53
N GLY A 206 2.36 -4.50 10.76
CA GLY A 206 3.43 -5.47 10.60
C GLY A 206 4.76 -4.79 10.34
N VAL A 207 5.82 -5.39 10.88
CA VAL A 207 7.19 -4.95 10.66
C VAL A 207 8.10 -6.15 10.43
N TRP A 208 9.16 -5.91 9.69
CA TRP A 208 10.17 -6.91 9.40
C TRP A 208 11.56 -6.28 9.38
N ARG A 209 12.58 -7.11 9.59
CA ARG A 209 13.97 -6.77 9.33
C ARG A 209 14.78 -8.01 8.93
N TYR A 210 15.92 -7.77 8.34
CA TYR A 210 16.93 -8.78 8.14
C TYR A 210 18.01 -8.58 9.20
N ASN A 211 18.22 -9.57 10.08
CA ASN A 211 19.20 -9.56 11.15
C ASN A 211 20.41 -10.48 10.90
N GLY A 212 20.56 -10.97 9.66
CA GLY A 212 21.74 -11.73 9.24
C GLY A 212 22.93 -10.83 8.90
N GLU A 213 23.96 -11.44 8.30
CA GLU A 213 25.14 -10.69 7.85
C GLU A 213 24.77 -9.71 6.75
N LYS A 214 25.32 -8.49 6.83
CA LYS A 214 25.10 -7.44 5.83
C LYS A 214 25.56 -7.91 4.45
N ILE A 215 24.74 -7.69 3.44
CA ILE A 215 24.98 -8.08 2.05
C ILE A 215 25.39 -6.82 1.27
N ASP A 216 26.53 -6.85 0.63
CA ASP A 216 27.04 -5.74 -0.16
C ASP A 216 26.05 -5.32 -1.24
N ASN A 217 25.84 -4.01 -1.37
CA ASN A 217 24.91 -3.41 -2.34
C ASN A 217 23.44 -3.85 -2.18
N ASN A 218 23.05 -4.39 -1.03
CA ASN A 218 21.66 -4.67 -0.73
C ASN A 218 21.17 -3.78 0.43
N PRO A 219 20.38 -2.73 0.16
CA PRO A 219 19.93 -1.79 1.19
C PRO A 219 18.98 -2.41 2.22
N TYR A 220 18.41 -3.57 1.93
CA TYR A 220 17.48 -4.27 2.81
C TYR A 220 18.16 -5.20 3.83
N SER A 221 19.48 -5.34 3.73
CA SER A 221 20.30 -6.11 4.69
C SER A 221 20.99 -5.23 5.75
N ASP A 222 20.49 -4.03 5.96
CA ASP A 222 21.06 -3.03 6.89
C ASP A 222 20.62 -3.19 8.35
N GLY A 223 19.73 -4.14 8.64
CA GLY A 223 19.23 -4.45 9.99
C GLY A 223 18.12 -3.54 10.49
N ARG A 224 17.66 -2.55 9.69
CA ARG A 224 16.59 -1.64 10.09
C ARG A 224 15.21 -2.29 9.98
N TRP A 225 14.32 -1.91 10.90
CA TRP A 225 12.92 -2.30 10.87
C TRP A 225 12.17 -1.54 9.77
N ARG A 226 11.37 -2.28 8.99
CA ARG A 226 10.53 -1.78 7.90
C ARG A 226 9.11 -2.25 8.06
N TYR A 227 8.16 -1.45 7.62
CA TYR A 227 6.74 -1.71 7.75
C TYR A 227 6.19 -2.58 6.60
N ILE A 228 5.06 -3.20 6.90
CA ILE A 228 4.24 -3.98 5.99
C ILE A 228 2.86 -3.35 6.00
N SER A 229 2.25 -3.17 4.84
CA SER A 229 0.86 -2.73 4.73
C SER A 229 -0.03 -3.86 4.20
N PHE A 230 -1.14 -4.09 4.87
CA PHE A 230 -2.11 -5.13 4.52
C PHE A 230 -3.45 -4.85 5.18
N ASP A 231 -4.50 -5.50 4.67
CA ASP A 231 -5.85 -5.54 5.24
C ASP A 231 -6.56 -4.18 5.23
N PHE A 232 -6.72 -3.61 4.02
CA PHE A 232 -7.35 -2.31 3.82
C PHE A 232 -8.89 -2.37 3.73
N ASP A 233 -9.56 -3.46 4.14
CA ASP A 233 -11.03 -3.56 4.04
C ASP A 233 -11.75 -2.49 4.85
N TYR A 234 -11.22 -2.08 5.99
CA TYR A 234 -11.78 -0.98 6.80
C TYR A 234 -11.09 0.36 6.52
N SER A 235 -10.65 0.56 5.27
CA SER A 235 -10.11 1.82 4.78
C SER A 235 -11.12 2.61 3.93
N MET A 236 -10.66 3.68 3.30
CA MET A 236 -11.48 4.56 2.44
C MET A 236 -12.71 5.07 3.19
N GLY A 237 -12.44 5.53 4.42
CA GLY A 237 -13.41 6.16 5.28
C GLY A 237 -14.52 5.23 5.78
N TYR A 238 -14.23 3.97 5.95
CA TYR A 238 -15.14 3.08 6.65
C TYR A 238 -15.28 3.53 8.10
N SER A 239 -16.32 4.33 8.37
CA SER A 239 -16.57 4.90 9.70
C SER A 239 -17.25 3.87 10.57
N ILE A 240 -16.48 3.21 11.43
CA ILE A 240 -17.05 2.48 12.55
C ILE A 240 -16.57 3.13 13.85
N ALA A 241 -17.53 3.52 14.71
CA ALA A 241 -17.24 3.94 16.07
C ALA A 241 -16.52 2.87 16.92
N MET A 242 -16.44 1.63 16.43
CA MET A 242 -15.86 0.46 17.13
C MET A 242 -14.39 0.60 17.49
N TRP A 243 -13.59 1.36 16.74
CA TRP A 243 -12.14 1.47 16.94
C TRP A 243 -11.71 2.81 17.53
N GLY A 244 -12.64 3.55 18.11
CA GLY A 244 -12.36 4.86 18.73
C GLY A 244 -12.24 6.00 17.72
N GLN A 245 -12.58 5.76 16.46
CA GLN A 245 -12.68 6.84 15.46
C GLN A 245 -13.89 7.74 15.76
N THR A 246 -13.75 9.01 15.39
CA THR A 246 -14.88 9.92 15.39
C THR A 246 -15.70 9.66 14.13
N PRO A 247 -16.99 9.26 14.23
CA PRO A 247 -17.84 9.13 13.07
C PRO A 247 -17.92 10.46 12.30
N THR A 248 -17.90 10.38 10.98
CA THR A 248 -18.12 11.51 10.08
C THR A 248 -19.37 11.25 9.26
N GLU A 249 -20.00 12.29 8.72
CA GLU A 249 -21.15 12.14 7.82
C GLU A 249 -20.75 11.44 6.53
N GLU A 250 -19.61 11.85 5.99
CA GLU A 250 -19.06 11.32 4.76
C GLU A 250 -17.70 10.61 4.99
N SER A 251 -17.48 9.54 4.27
CA SER A 251 -16.30 8.70 4.44
C SER A 251 -14.97 9.42 4.18
N TYR A 252 -14.93 10.35 3.26
CA TYR A 252 -13.74 11.11 2.89
C TYR A 252 -13.32 12.18 3.91
N GLU A 253 -14.19 12.49 4.89
CA GLU A 253 -13.94 13.49 5.94
C GLU A 253 -13.17 12.92 7.15
N VAL A 254 -12.96 11.61 7.21
CA VAL A 254 -12.29 10.97 8.36
C VAL A 254 -10.92 11.57 8.64
N ASN A 255 -10.67 11.98 9.90
CA ASN A 255 -9.42 12.57 10.33
C ASN A 255 -8.59 11.59 11.17
N ASN A 256 -7.78 10.75 10.49
CA ASN A 256 -6.93 9.79 11.16
C ASN A 256 -5.73 10.42 11.88
N LEU A 257 -5.30 11.63 11.57
CA LEU A 257 -4.27 12.33 12.37
C LEU A 257 -4.75 12.56 13.80
N LYS A 258 -6.00 13.02 14.00
CA LYS A 258 -6.61 13.12 15.34
C LYS A 258 -6.77 11.77 16.02
N ASN A 259 -7.01 10.71 15.26
CA ASN A 259 -7.13 9.36 15.81
C ASN A 259 -5.77 8.82 16.29
N LEU A 260 -4.64 9.20 15.66
CA LEU A 260 -3.29 8.86 16.12
C LEU A 260 -3.01 9.40 17.53
N GLU A 261 -3.44 10.61 17.86
CA GLU A 261 -3.24 11.19 19.20
C GLU A 261 -3.91 10.39 20.31
N ARG A 262 -4.96 9.64 19.99
CA ARG A 262 -5.67 8.77 20.92
C ARG A 262 -5.02 7.40 21.05
N ASN A 263 -4.22 7.00 20.09
CA ASN A 263 -3.53 5.73 20.07
C ASN A 263 -2.19 5.84 20.81
N LYS A 264 -2.15 5.43 22.08
CA LYS A 264 -0.96 5.57 22.94
C LYS A 264 0.08 4.45 22.78
N ARG A 265 0.17 3.81 21.62
CA ARG A 265 1.18 2.78 21.36
C ARG A 265 2.56 3.38 21.09
N PRO A 266 3.66 2.72 21.54
CA PRO A 266 5.00 3.27 21.37
C PRO A 266 5.39 3.62 19.94
N PRO A 267 5.08 2.81 18.88
CA PRO A 267 5.37 3.19 17.50
C PRO A 267 4.63 4.46 17.05
N THR A 268 3.36 4.63 17.46
CA THR A 268 2.58 5.84 17.18
C THR A 268 3.16 7.05 17.91
N ASN A 269 3.53 6.88 19.18
CA ASN A 269 4.14 7.95 19.97
C ASN A 269 5.48 8.40 19.37
N LEU A 270 6.31 7.45 18.89
CA LEU A 270 7.56 7.77 18.21
C LEU A 270 7.30 8.54 16.91
N PHE A 271 6.35 8.11 16.08
CA PHE A 271 5.98 8.83 14.87
C PHE A 271 5.55 10.28 15.19
N LEU A 272 4.64 10.46 16.16
CA LEU A 272 4.19 11.80 16.58
C LEU A 272 5.32 12.65 17.15
N ALA A 273 6.27 12.06 17.88
CA ALA A 273 7.45 12.76 18.35
C ALA A 273 8.33 13.21 17.19
N LEU A 274 8.59 12.34 16.21
CA LEU A 274 9.40 12.63 15.02
C LEU A 274 8.84 13.78 14.17
N LEU A 275 7.53 14.03 14.17
CA LEU A 275 6.92 15.17 13.49
C LEU A 275 7.37 16.54 14.06
N LYS A 276 8.05 16.57 15.22
CA LYS A 276 8.69 17.79 15.76
C LYS A 276 10.02 18.11 15.06
N ASN A 277 10.66 17.11 14.44
CA ASN A 277 11.85 17.31 13.64
C ASN A 277 11.44 17.81 12.25
N GLU A 278 11.96 18.97 11.83
CA GLU A 278 11.55 19.63 10.58
C GLU A 278 11.83 18.78 9.35
N ASP A 279 12.98 18.10 9.28
CA ASP A 279 13.33 17.25 8.12
C ASP A 279 12.39 16.06 7.99
N PHE A 280 12.07 15.41 9.11
CA PHE A 280 11.10 14.31 9.13
C PHE A 280 9.70 14.78 8.78
N LYS A 281 9.25 15.90 9.37
CA LYS A 281 7.94 16.50 9.11
C LYS A 281 7.79 16.87 7.63
N ASN A 282 8.79 17.54 7.04
CA ASN A 282 8.77 17.92 5.64
C ASN A 282 8.72 16.69 4.71
N LYS A 283 9.50 15.65 4.99
CA LYS A 283 9.42 14.38 4.24
C LYS A 283 8.03 13.73 4.34
N TYR A 284 7.41 13.74 5.53
CA TYR A 284 6.07 13.23 5.72
C TYR A 284 5.02 14.01 4.92
N ILE A 285 5.08 15.35 4.96
CA ILE A 285 4.18 16.23 4.19
C ILE A 285 4.34 15.97 2.69
N LEU A 286 5.57 15.92 2.18
CA LEU A 286 5.84 15.64 0.77
C LEU A 286 5.30 14.26 0.34
N ARG A 287 5.51 13.22 1.18
CA ARG A 287 4.98 11.88 0.90
C ARG A 287 3.46 11.87 0.81
N PHE A 288 2.80 12.60 1.69
CA PHE A 288 1.36 12.74 1.70
C PHE A 288 0.83 13.51 0.48
N CYS A 289 1.52 14.58 0.06
CA CYS A 289 1.23 15.27 -1.20
C CYS A 289 1.42 14.34 -2.41
N ASP A 290 2.50 13.56 -2.44
CA ASP A 290 2.78 12.61 -3.51
C ASP A 290 1.65 11.55 -3.64
N PHE A 291 1.03 11.16 -2.52
CA PHE A 291 -0.11 10.25 -2.53
C PHE A 291 -1.29 10.85 -3.28
N ALA A 292 -1.67 12.09 -2.95
CA ALA A 292 -2.75 12.79 -3.64
C ALA A 292 -2.45 13.06 -5.12
N ASN A 293 -1.20 13.44 -5.41
CA ASN A 293 -0.79 13.89 -6.75
C ASN A 293 -0.49 12.73 -7.73
N GLY A 294 -0.24 11.51 -7.24
CA GLY A 294 0.26 10.45 -8.13
C GLY A 294 -0.19 9.03 -7.81
N ILE A 295 -0.27 8.66 -6.52
CA ILE A 295 -0.57 7.28 -6.14
C ILE A 295 -2.07 7.03 -6.17
N PHE A 296 -2.84 7.87 -5.49
CA PHE A 296 -4.30 7.77 -5.40
C PHE A 296 -4.98 8.65 -6.45
N ASN A 297 -4.51 8.54 -7.68
CA ASN A 297 -5.00 9.30 -8.82
C ASN A 297 -6.37 8.77 -9.27
N LEU A 298 -7.35 9.70 -9.44
CA LEU A 298 -8.73 9.36 -9.79
C LEU A 298 -8.86 8.58 -11.10
N ASP A 299 -8.00 8.83 -12.10
CA ASP A 299 -8.02 8.09 -13.35
C ASP A 299 -7.67 6.61 -13.17
N LYS A 300 -6.70 6.30 -12.29
CA LYS A 300 -6.38 4.90 -11.95
C LYS A 300 -7.55 4.24 -11.24
N ILE A 301 -8.20 4.97 -10.34
CA ILE A 301 -9.39 4.50 -9.63
C ILE A 301 -10.51 4.21 -10.63
N ASP A 302 -10.80 5.12 -11.54
CA ASP A 302 -11.83 4.95 -12.57
C ASP A 302 -11.55 3.73 -13.46
N LEU A 303 -10.30 3.52 -13.87
CA LEU A 303 -9.89 2.32 -14.63
C LEU A 303 -10.14 1.03 -13.84
N LEU A 304 -9.76 0.99 -12.57
CA LEU A 304 -9.98 -0.18 -11.71
C LEU A 304 -11.47 -0.46 -11.48
N ILE A 305 -12.25 0.58 -11.17
CA ILE A 305 -13.70 0.46 -10.95
C ILE A 305 -14.41 -0.01 -12.22
N ASN A 306 -14.06 0.55 -13.38
CA ASN A 306 -14.64 0.13 -14.65
C ASN A 306 -14.28 -1.32 -14.98
N ASP A 307 -13.01 -1.75 -14.75
CA ASP A 307 -12.63 -3.17 -14.93
C ASP A 307 -13.48 -4.09 -14.04
N TYR A 308 -13.74 -3.69 -12.78
CA TYR A 308 -14.60 -4.46 -11.90
C TYR A 308 -16.05 -4.49 -12.36
N LYS A 309 -16.63 -3.37 -12.73
CA LYS A 309 -18.02 -3.25 -13.18
C LYS A 309 -18.25 -4.03 -14.47
N ASP A 310 -17.34 -3.92 -15.43
CA ASP A 310 -17.48 -4.52 -16.76
C ASP A 310 -17.19 -6.03 -16.76
N ASN A 311 -16.21 -6.49 -15.99
CA ASN A 311 -15.69 -7.85 -16.12
C ASN A 311 -16.00 -8.77 -14.92
N TYR A 312 -16.28 -8.22 -13.72
CA TYR A 312 -16.33 -9.02 -12.49
C TYR A 312 -17.58 -8.83 -11.64
N LEU A 313 -18.46 -7.87 -11.94
CA LEU A 313 -19.62 -7.54 -11.11
C LEU A 313 -20.55 -8.73 -10.89
N ASP A 314 -20.84 -9.50 -11.94
CA ASP A 314 -21.67 -10.71 -11.86
C ASP A 314 -21.00 -11.81 -11.02
N MET A 315 -19.69 -11.94 -11.10
CA MET A 315 -18.94 -12.92 -10.31
C MET A 315 -18.91 -12.55 -8.82
N LEU A 316 -18.79 -11.27 -8.51
CA LEU A 316 -18.88 -10.73 -7.15
C LEU A 316 -20.28 -10.95 -6.57
N ALA A 317 -21.32 -10.61 -7.31
CA ALA A 317 -22.71 -10.84 -6.91
C ALA A 317 -22.99 -12.30 -6.63
N ASN A 318 -22.58 -13.22 -7.52
CA ASN A 318 -22.70 -14.66 -7.32
C ASN A 318 -21.94 -15.14 -6.06
N SER A 319 -20.75 -14.58 -5.79
CA SER A 319 -20.00 -14.91 -4.59
C SER A 319 -20.74 -14.47 -3.31
N LYS A 320 -21.36 -13.29 -3.32
CA LYS A 320 -22.17 -12.79 -2.21
C LYS A 320 -23.42 -13.63 -1.98
N VAL A 321 -24.17 -13.95 -3.04
CA VAL A 321 -25.35 -14.83 -2.99
C VAL A 321 -24.98 -16.19 -2.41
N ARG A 322 -23.85 -16.77 -2.83
CA ARG A 322 -23.36 -18.07 -2.33
C ARG A 322 -23.17 -18.09 -0.81
N TRP A 323 -22.70 -17.01 -0.19
CA TRP A 323 -22.19 -17.04 1.19
C TRP A 323 -23.04 -16.26 2.22
N LYS A 324 -23.79 -15.25 1.82
CA LYS A 324 -24.65 -14.49 2.76
C LYS A 324 -26.01 -15.13 3.06
N GLY A 325 -26.41 -16.12 2.25
CA GLY A 325 -27.78 -16.67 2.33
C GLY A 325 -28.82 -15.69 1.79
N PHE A 326 -30.07 -16.14 1.71
CA PHE A 326 -31.15 -15.34 1.15
C PHE A 326 -31.93 -14.62 2.27
N THR A 327 -32.01 -13.30 2.18
CA THR A 327 -33.04 -12.48 2.82
C THR A 327 -34.13 -12.07 1.81
N TYR A 328 -34.09 -12.64 0.59
CA TYR A 328 -34.95 -12.32 -0.54
C TYR A 328 -35.81 -13.53 -0.93
N ASP A 329 -36.94 -13.29 -1.54
CA ASP A 329 -37.91 -14.34 -1.91
C ASP A 329 -37.39 -15.29 -2.99
N ASN A 330 -36.41 -14.85 -3.80
CA ASN A 330 -35.79 -15.67 -4.82
C ASN A 330 -34.34 -15.27 -5.13
N GLU A 331 -33.63 -16.17 -5.84
CA GLU A 331 -32.20 -16.00 -6.16
C GLU A 331 -31.92 -14.85 -7.11
N LEU A 332 -32.84 -14.53 -8.04
CA LEU A 332 -32.66 -13.41 -8.97
C LEU A 332 -32.70 -12.06 -8.27
N GLU A 333 -33.59 -11.91 -7.29
CA GLU A 333 -33.65 -10.69 -6.47
C GLU A 333 -32.40 -10.57 -5.60
N ALA A 334 -31.95 -11.65 -4.97
CA ALA A 334 -30.70 -11.68 -4.20
C ALA A 334 -29.49 -11.29 -5.08
N PHE A 335 -29.42 -11.79 -6.29
CA PHE A 335 -28.36 -11.45 -7.25
C PHE A 335 -28.41 -9.99 -7.67
N ALA A 336 -29.59 -9.45 -8.00
CA ALA A 336 -29.77 -8.06 -8.38
C ALA A 336 -29.40 -7.12 -7.22
N ALA A 337 -29.79 -7.45 -5.99
CA ALA A 337 -29.42 -6.70 -4.79
C ALA A 337 -27.90 -6.73 -4.56
N ALA A 338 -27.27 -7.91 -4.71
CA ALA A 338 -25.83 -8.04 -4.56
C ALA A 338 -25.05 -7.19 -5.59
N LYS A 339 -25.52 -7.16 -6.85
CA LYS A 339 -24.95 -6.27 -7.89
C LYS A 339 -25.06 -4.81 -7.50
N ASN A 340 -26.22 -4.41 -6.98
CA ASN A 340 -26.44 -3.03 -6.55
C ASN A 340 -25.53 -2.64 -5.38
N ASP A 341 -25.35 -3.53 -4.39
CA ASP A 341 -24.49 -3.31 -3.24
C ASP A 341 -23.02 -3.10 -3.64
N PHE A 342 -22.49 -3.96 -4.53
CA PHE A 342 -21.14 -3.77 -5.06
C PHE A 342 -21.02 -2.51 -5.92
N SER A 343 -22.02 -2.20 -6.75
CA SER A 343 -22.02 -0.98 -7.56
C SER A 343 -21.97 0.26 -6.69
N LYS A 344 -22.78 0.29 -5.62
CA LYS A 344 -22.76 1.37 -4.64
C LYS A 344 -21.39 1.50 -3.96
N THR A 345 -20.79 0.38 -3.55
CA THR A 345 -19.44 0.39 -2.95
C THR A 345 -18.41 0.97 -3.89
N PHE A 346 -18.47 0.65 -5.20
CA PHE A 346 -17.58 1.26 -6.19
C PHE A 346 -17.81 2.77 -6.35
N ASP A 347 -19.06 3.23 -6.31
CA ASP A 347 -19.38 4.65 -6.36
C ASP A 347 -18.90 5.38 -5.10
N ASP A 348 -19.04 4.77 -3.92
CA ASP A 348 -18.53 5.29 -2.63
C ASP A 348 -16.98 5.36 -2.63
N ILE A 349 -16.29 4.34 -3.16
CA ILE A 349 -14.83 4.34 -3.32
C ILE A 349 -14.41 5.47 -4.26
N ARG A 350 -15.07 5.63 -5.40
CA ARG A 350 -14.78 6.70 -6.35
C ARG A 350 -14.93 8.08 -5.71
N LYS A 351 -16.07 8.30 -5.02
CA LYS A 351 -16.36 9.55 -4.30
C LYS A 351 -15.31 9.83 -3.22
N PHE A 352 -14.88 8.80 -2.49
CA PHE A 352 -13.81 8.93 -1.50
C PHE A 352 -12.54 9.52 -2.14
N TYR A 353 -12.04 8.95 -3.22
CA TYR A 353 -10.80 9.44 -3.84
C TYR A 353 -10.95 10.78 -4.55
N GLU A 354 -12.15 11.13 -5.02
CA GLU A 354 -12.45 12.44 -5.63
C GLU A 354 -12.41 13.57 -4.59
N GLU A 355 -13.00 13.35 -3.42
CA GLU A 355 -13.14 14.37 -2.36
C GLU A 355 -12.00 14.36 -1.34
N ARG A 356 -11.36 13.19 -1.14
CA ARG A 356 -10.35 12.98 -0.09
C ARG A 356 -9.19 13.97 -0.11
N PRO A 357 -8.60 14.37 -1.24
CA PRO A 357 -7.47 15.31 -1.25
C PRO A 357 -7.76 16.60 -0.49
N LYS A 358 -8.94 17.18 -0.70
CA LYS A 358 -9.37 18.42 -0.03
C LYS A 358 -9.33 18.30 1.49
N TYR A 359 -9.99 17.27 2.04
CA TYR A 359 -10.05 17.05 3.48
C TYR A 359 -8.72 16.60 4.06
N ALA A 360 -8.01 15.74 3.35
CA ALA A 360 -6.72 15.23 3.76
C ALA A 360 -5.69 16.36 3.93
N PHE A 361 -5.61 17.30 2.99
CA PHE A 361 -4.74 18.47 3.08
C PHE A 361 -5.17 19.45 4.17
N GLN A 362 -6.48 19.66 4.33
CA GLN A 362 -6.99 20.49 5.42
C GLN A 362 -6.61 19.90 6.79
N HIS A 363 -6.82 18.60 6.99
CA HIS A 363 -6.45 17.92 8.23
C HIS A 363 -4.94 17.96 8.51
N MET A 364 -4.11 17.82 7.45
CA MET A 364 -2.66 17.95 7.55
C MET A 364 -2.27 19.36 7.99
N LYS A 365 -2.83 20.39 7.35
CA LYS A 365 -2.58 21.81 7.67
C LYS A 365 -2.95 22.13 9.13
N GLU A 366 -4.15 21.70 9.54
CA GLU A 366 -4.62 21.90 10.92
C GLU A 366 -3.76 21.14 11.95
N PHE A 367 -3.44 19.88 11.70
CA PHE A 367 -2.74 19.03 12.64
C PHE A 367 -1.27 19.42 12.85
N LEU A 368 -0.59 19.84 11.79
CA LEU A 368 0.80 20.26 11.82
C LEU A 368 0.97 21.78 11.98
N GLU A 369 -0.13 22.53 12.18
CA GLU A 369 -0.14 23.98 12.34
C GLU A 369 0.63 24.70 11.21
N LEU A 370 0.37 24.29 9.94
CA LEU A 370 1.10 24.85 8.80
C LEU A 370 0.55 26.23 8.42
N ASP A 371 1.42 27.24 8.42
CA ASP A 371 1.09 28.59 7.93
C ASP A 371 1.12 28.68 6.39
N SER A 372 1.56 27.60 5.72
CA SER A 372 1.70 27.53 4.27
C SER A 372 0.40 27.13 3.58
N ASP A 373 0.22 27.60 2.35
CA ASP A 373 -0.88 27.20 1.47
C ASP A 373 -0.40 26.26 0.37
N LEU A 374 -1.33 25.48 -0.18
CA LEU A 374 -1.07 24.65 -1.35
C LEU A 374 -0.83 25.53 -2.58
N GLN A 375 0.24 25.23 -3.29
CA GLN A 375 0.58 25.85 -4.56
C GLN A 375 0.59 24.79 -5.65
N GLU A 376 0.06 25.13 -6.83
CA GLU A 376 0.08 24.22 -7.97
C GLU A 376 1.40 24.32 -8.73
N ILE A 377 1.92 23.17 -9.14
CA ILE A 377 2.97 23.06 -10.15
C ILE A 377 2.42 22.33 -11.37
N THR A 378 2.58 22.94 -12.53
CA THR A 378 2.35 22.31 -13.82
C THR A 378 3.68 21.98 -14.50
N ILE A 379 3.80 20.77 -15.01
CA ILE A 379 4.98 20.32 -15.77
C ILE A 379 4.52 19.91 -17.17
N ASN A 380 5.07 20.58 -18.19
CA ASN A 380 4.89 20.21 -19.59
C ASN A 380 6.11 19.43 -20.08
N LYS A 381 5.88 18.23 -20.58
CA LYS A 381 6.93 17.33 -21.04
C LYS A 381 6.87 17.16 -22.56
N LYS A 382 8.00 17.36 -23.22
CA LYS A 382 8.20 17.08 -24.64
C LYS A 382 9.25 16.00 -24.82
N GLY A 383 9.01 15.06 -25.71
CA GLY A 383 9.90 13.94 -25.99
C GLY A 383 9.75 12.75 -25.03
N GLU A 384 10.63 11.75 -25.18
CA GLU A 384 10.57 10.48 -24.43
C GLU A 384 11.43 10.50 -23.18
N GLY A 385 10.81 10.38 -22.02
CA GLY A 385 11.46 10.34 -20.72
C GLY A 385 10.44 10.26 -19.61
N LYS A 386 10.91 10.02 -18.39
CA LYS A 386 10.12 10.03 -17.15
C LYS A 386 10.52 11.22 -16.30
N ILE A 387 9.60 11.70 -15.50
CA ILE A 387 9.86 12.72 -14.49
C ILE A 387 9.56 12.10 -13.13
N LYS A 388 10.56 12.12 -12.26
CA LYS A 388 10.38 11.75 -10.86
C LYS A 388 10.19 13.03 -10.04
N ILE A 389 9.15 13.05 -9.21
CA ILE A 389 8.87 14.16 -8.27
C ILE A 389 8.85 13.55 -6.88
N ASN A 390 9.78 13.95 -6.04
CA ASN A 390 10.01 13.37 -4.71
C ASN A 390 9.97 11.83 -4.76
N SER A 391 8.87 11.20 -4.33
CA SER A 391 8.70 9.74 -4.25
C SER A 391 7.86 9.13 -5.39
N ILE A 392 7.33 9.93 -6.32
CA ILE A 392 6.45 9.47 -7.41
C ILE A 392 7.08 9.68 -8.79
N THR A 393 6.60 8.86 -9.75
CA THR A 393 6.86 9.04 -11.18
C THR A 393 5.50 9.07 -11.87
N PRO A 394 4.84 10.25 -11.92
CA PRO A 394 3.48 10.34 -12.41
C PRO A 394 3.39 10.15 -13.93
N GLU A 395 2.21 9.76 -14.40
CA GLU A 395 1.90 9.70 -15.82
C GLU A 395 1.56 11.09 -16.35
N PHE A 396 2.05 11.39 -17.56
CA PHE A 396 1.82 12.66 -18.25
C PHE A 396 0.74 12.47 -19.31
N LYS A 397 -0.44 13.09 -19.12
CA LYS A 397 -1.52 13.10 -20.11
C LYS A 397 -1.26 14.15 -21.18
N LYS A 398 -1.13 13.72 -22.44
CA LYS A 398 -0.83 14.63 -23.56
C LYS A 398 0.39 15.53 -23.29
N GLY A 399 1.38 15.00 -22.58
CA GLY A 399 2.59 15.73 -22.21
C GLY A 399 2.45 16.70 -21.04
N LYS A 400 1.32 16.73 -20.33
CA LYS A 400 1.08 17.62 -19.18
C LYS A 400 0.79 16.82 -17.92
N TRP A 401 1.31 17.27 -16.77
CA TRP A 401 0.95 16.86 -15.44
C TRP A 401 0.85 18.08 -14.52
N ALA A 402 -0.03 18.03 -13.52
CA ALA A 402 -0.14 19.04 -12.48
C ALA A 402 -0.28 18.37 -11.09
N GLY A 403 0.22 19.03 -10.06
CA GLY A 403 0.11 18.59 -8.68
C GLY A 403 0.22 19.76 -7.70
N GLN A 404 -0.15 19.51 -6.44
CA GLN A 404 -0.20 20.53 -5.40
C GLN A 404 0.73 20.15 -4.24
N TYR A 405 1.53 21.11 -3.77
CA TYR A 405 2.42 20.97 -2.63
C TYR A 405 2.34 22.21 -1.74
N PHE A 406 2.59 22.04 -0.45
CA PHE A 406 2.63 23.16 0.49
C PHE A 406 3.81 24.07 0.19
N SER A 407 3.58 25.40 0.20
CA SER A 407 4.62 26.40 0.03
C SER A 407 5.66 26.34 1.15
N GLY A 408 6.90 26.76 0.84
CA GLY A 408 8.01 26.74 1.81
C GLY A 408 8.63 25.35 2.06
N ILE A 409 8.12 24.27 1.43
CA ILE A 409 8.71 22.93 1.50
C ILE A 409 9.34 22.61 0.17
N PRO A 410 10.68 22.42 0.09
CA PRO A 410 11.34 22.15 -1.18
C PRO A 410 10.92 20.82 -1.79
N ILE A 411 10.49 20.83 -3.05
CA ILE A 411 10.23 19.63 -3.87
C ILE A 411 11.43 19.35 -4.77
N THR A 412 11.74 18.07 -4.95
CA THR A 412 12.80 17.61 -5.84
C THR A 412 12.22 16.99 -7.10
N ILE A 413 12.63 17.47 -8.28
CA ILE A 413 12.17 17.01 -9.57
C ILE A 413 13.36 16.54 -10.39
N THR A 414 13.30 15.30 -10.89
CA THR A 414 14.39 14.68 -11.67
C THR A 414 13.88 14.26 -13.05
N ALA A 415 14.54 14.73 -14.10
CA ALA A 415 14.34 14.28 -15.46
C ALA A 415 15.11 12.99 -15.72
N ILE A 416 14.42 11.95 -16.18
CA ILE A 416 14.97 10.63 -16.48
C ILE A 416 14.75 10.36 -17.97
N PRO A 417 15.74 10.63 -18.83
CA PRO A 417 15.62 10.37 -20.26
C PRO A 417 15.47 8.86 -20.54
N SER A 418 14.78 8.50 -21.63
CA SER A 418 14.76 7.12 -22.13
C SER A 418 16.12 6.73 -22.71
N GLU A 419 16.32 5.45 -23.04
CA GLU A 419 17.55 4.98 -23.67
C GLU A 419 17.86 5.68 -25.02
N LYS A 420 16.82 6.19 -25.69
CA LYS A 420 16.91 6.80 -27.03
C LYS A 420 16.84 8.31 -27.00
N SER A 421 16.77 8.93 -25.84
CA SER A 421 16.61 10.38 -25.69
C SER A 421 17.67 10.99 -24.80
N LYS A 422 17.86 12.30 -24.93
CA LYS A 422 18.75 13.10 -24.08
C LYS A 422 17.96 14.23 -23.43
N PHE A 423 18.19 14.44 -22.15
CA PHE A 423 17.68 15.61 -21.46
C PHE A 423 18.34 16.88 -22.03
N LYS A 424 17.54 17.90 -22.34
CA LYS A 424 17.98 19.18 -22.91
C LYS A 424 17.96 20.32 -21.92
N GLY A 425 17.06 20.29 -20.95
CA GLY A 425 16.97 21.33 -19.95
C GLY A 425 15.54 21.54 -19.46
N TRP A 426 15.47 22.33 -18.42
CA TRP A 426 14.24 22.89 -17.85
C TRP A 426 14.07 24.34 -18.36
N SER A 427 12.83 24.75 -18.60
CA SER A 427 12.47 26.12 -18.99
C SER A 427 11.11 26.53 -18.40
N GLY A 428 10.69 27.74 -18.61
CA GLY A 428 9.50 28.32 -17.98
C GLY A 428 9.87 29.15 -16.75
N ASP A 429 9.16 28.98 -15.64
CA ASP A 429 9.45 29.70 -14.39
C ASP A 429 10.79 29.29 -13.76
N VAL A 430 11.30 28.08 -14.07
CA VAL A 430 12.62 27.62 -13.67
C VAL A 430 13.43 27.25 -14.89
N LYS A 431 14.69 27.71 -14.97
CA LYS A 431 15.65 27.39 -16.04
C LYS A 431 16.84 26.65 -15.44
N SER A 432 17.15 25.46 -15.96
CA SER A 432 18.30 24.68 -15.53
C SER A 432 18.70 23.64 -16.59
N GLU A 433 20.01 23.37 -16.68
CA GLU A 433 20.58 22.27 -17.47
C GLU A 433 20.84 21.02 -16.63
N GLU A 434 20.67 21.13 -15.30
CA GLU A 434 20.81 20.00 -14.39
C GLU A 434 19.57 19.09 -14.48
N LYS A 435 19.82 17.77 -14.51
CA LYS A 435 18.71 16.78 -14.56
C LYS A 435 17.80 16.84 -13.33
N THR A 436 18.35 17.19 -12.19
CA THR A 436 17.61 17.30 -10.93
C THR A 436 17.59 18.76 -10.49
N ILE A 437 16.39 19.25 -10.19
CA ILE A 437 16.16 20.58 -9.62
C ILE A 437 15.43 20.43 -8.29
N THR A 438 15.71 21.36 -7.38
CA THR A 438 14.96 21.51 -6.12
C THR A 438 14.40 22.92 -6.09
N LEU A 439 13.11 23.05 -5.82
CA LEU A 439 12.42 24.35 -5.81
C LEU A 439 11.34 24.40 -4.72
N GLU A 440 11.16 25.59 -4.17
CA GLU A 440 10.06 25.91 -3.28
C GLU A 440 8.94 26.58 -4.08
N LEU A 441 7.71 26.09 -3.90
CA LEU A 441 6.53 26.65 -4.57
C LEU A 441 5.98 27.80 -3.71
N ASN A 442 6.29 29.05 -4.08
CA ASN A 442 5.74 30.24 -3.40
C ASN A 442 4.57 30.88 -4.18
N LYS A 443 4.26 30.35 -5.34
CA LYS A 443 3.16 30.72 -6.25
C LYS A 443 2.88 29.57 -7.19
N GLU A 444 1.78 29.62 -7.94
CA GLU A 444 1.58 28.74 -9.09
C GLU A 444 2.80 28.81 -10.02
N THR A 445 3.31 27.63 -10.36
CA THR A 445 4.58 27.48 -11.08
C THR A 445 4.39 26.60 -12.31
N GLU A 446 4.85 27.06 -13.46
CA GLU A 446 4.83 26.31 -14.70
C GLU A 446 6.24 26.09 -15.25
N ILE A 447 6.62 24.82 -15.44
CA ILE A 447 7.91 24.45 -16.00
C ILE A 447 7.75 23.52 -17.19
N ASN A 448 8.69 23.62 -18.11
CA ASN A 448 8.77 22.74 -19.27
C ASN A 448 10.04 21.90 -19.20
N VAL A 449 9.95 20.68 -19.69
CA VAL A 449 11.11 19.76 -19.81
C VAL A 449 11.15 19.18 -21.21
N ASP A 450 12.34 19.25 -21.82
CA ASP A 450 12.58 18.75 -23.16
C ASP A 450 13.52 17.54 -23.15
N PHE A 451 13.11 16.49 -23.87
CA PHE A 451 13.91 15.32 -24.22
C PHE A 451 14.01 15.19 -25.74
N GLU A 452 15.21 15.04 -26.26
CA GLU A 452 15.50 14.80 -27.70
C GLU A 452 16.23 13.48 -27.93
#